data_c01313bff78d419f87d153f3b9344c23
#
_entry.id   c01313bff78d419f87d153f3b9344c23
#
_cell.length_a   1.000
_cell.length_b   1.000
_cell.length_c   1.000
_cell.angle_alpha   90.00
_cell.angle_beta   90.00
_cell.angle_gamma   90.00
#
_symmetry.space_group_name_H-M   'P 1'
#
loop_
_entity.id
_entity.type
_entity.pdbx_description
1 polymer ?
#
loop_
_entity_poly.entity_id
_entity_poly.type
_entity_poly.pdbx_seq_one_letter_code
_entity_poly.pdbx_strand_id
1 'polypeptide(L)'
;MKRFPLATVLVIFTGWLLWSVSARQAVLFAVGLGLGAVLAGQRFGFTTGWRMLVEDKDASGVMGQLLLLALAAALAMPLLGHYPELTAALGPPSVSLLVGAFVFGLCMQIADGCGSGTLYKAGLGIPMNAAILPLFALGSFLGSLHLGFWLDLGRTQPVGLVSEYGWVQALVMTLAALAVLAVAVRWYAGRASAAAGQAPKPLVARKWMIGAVLLALLATLNLVIAGQPWGVVYGFGLWAAKLAHASGAADLAGNWFWSQSGNAARLHETVLMDVTSITNIGILGGALWVSAGKATHAKPLNGTQWAVALVAGLALGYSSRLAFGCNVGAMLSGISTGSIHGWIWVPLAFAGTLFGLRIRRHFGF
;
A
#
# COMPACT_ATOMS: atom_id res chain seq x y z
N MET A 1 20.75 -16.16 2.49
CA MET A 1 20.98 -16.27 3.97
C MET A 1 20.24 -17.48 4.52
N LYS A 2 20.79 -18.17 5.52
CA LYS A 2 20.06 -19.22 6.26
C LYS A 2 19.02 -18.57 7.18
N ARG A 3 17.89 -19.24 7.44
CA ARG A 3 16.78 -18.65 8.25
C ARG A 3 17.18 -18.35 9.69
N PHE A 4 18.00 -19.20 10.31
CA PHE A 4 18.39 -19.06 11.71
C PHE A 4 19.16 -17.75 11.99
N PRO A 5 20.28 -17.43 11.32
CA PRO A 5 20.99 -16.18 11.57
C PRO A 5 20.14 -14.93 11.27
N LEU A 6 19.24 -14.98 10.29
CA LEU A 6 18.34 -13.87 10.03
C LEU A 6 17.32 -13.69 11.17
N ALA A 7 16.73 -14.78 11.68
CA ALA A 7 15.83 -14.71 12.82
C ALA A 7 16.52 -14.10 14.05
N THR A 8 17.77 -14.51 14.32
CA THR A 8 18.58 -13.94 15.40
C THR A 8 18.77 -12.43 15.23
N VAL A 9 19.13 -11.96 14.03
CA VAL A 9 19.27 -10.51 13.74
C VAL A 9 17.96 -9.77 13.98
N LEU A 10 16.82 -10.31 13.53
CA LEU A 10 15.51 -9.67 13.71
C LEU A 10 15.10 -9.60 15.19
N VAL A 11 15.38 -10.65 15.97
CA VAL A 11 15.11 -10.67 17.42
C VAL A 11 16.02 -9.68 18.16
N ILE A 12 17.32 -9.65 17.85
CA ILE A 12 18.27 -8.68 18.44
C ILE A 12 17.83 -7.25 18.09
N PHE A 13 17.46 -6.98 16.86
CA PHE A 13 17.01 -5.66 16.45
C PHE A 13 15.71 -5.25 17.17
N THR A 14 14.76 -6.19 17.36
CA THR A 14 13.55 -5.95 18.15
C THR A 14 13.87 -5.61 19.60
N GLY A 15 14.78 -6.36 20.22
CA GLY A 15 15.25 -6.09 21.58
C GLY A 15 15.98 -4.74 21.70
N TRP A 16 16.78 -4.40 20.71
CA TRP A 16 17.47 -3.12 20.65
C TRP A 16 16.47 -1.95 20.49
N LEU A 17 15.43 -2.08 19.65
CA LEU A 17 14.35 -1.09 19.53
C LEU A 17 13.62 -0.89 20.86
N LEU A 18 13.34 -1.98 21.58
CA LEU A 18 12.68 -1.93 22.89
C LEU A 18 13.51 -1.15 23.91
N TRP A 19 14.82 -1.31 23.88
CA TRP A 19 15.75 -0.64 24.79
C TRP A 19 16.06 0.81 24.39
N SER A 20 16.38 1.05 23.10
CA SER A 20 16.98 2.29 22.64
C SER A 20 15.97 3.29 22.06
N VAL A 21 14.76 2.85 21.67
CA VAL A 21 13.76 3.71 21.05
C VAL A 21 12.48 3.72 21.87
N SER A 22 11.65 2.67 21.79
CA SER A 22 10.45 2.49 22.63
C SER A 22 9.81 1.12 22.42
N ALA A 23 9.01 0.69 23.42
CA ALA A 23 8.19 -0.53 23.31
C ALA A 23 7.20 -0.45 22.13
N ARG A 24 6.61 0.74 21.89
CA ARG A 24 5.70 1.00 20.76
C ARG A 24 6.37 0.71 19.42
N GLN A 25 7.59 1.18 19.20
CA GLN A 25 8.32 0.97 17.95
C GLN A 25 8.76 -0.49 17.77
N ALA A 26 9.16 -1.17 18.85
CA ALA A 26 9.46 -2.60 18.80
C ALA A 26 8.26 -3.44 18.40
N VAL A 27 7.06 -3.14 18.96
CA VAL A 27 5.82 -3.83 18.58
C VAL A 27 5.40 -3.49 17.15
N LEU A 28 5.51 -2.24 16.70
CA LEU A 28 5.24 -1.85 15.30
C LEU A 28 6.19 -2.53 14.31
N PHE A 29 7.46 -2.71 14.67
CA PHE A 29 8.39 -3.50 13.88
C PHE A 29 7.94 -4.97 13.77
N ALA A 30 7.51 -5.57 14.90
CA ALA A 30 6.98 -6.94 14.90
C ALA A 30 5.70 -7.08 14.06
N VAL A 31 4.78 -6.10 14.12
CA VAL A 31 3.62 -6.02 13.22
C VAL A 31 4.07 -5.95 11.77
N GLY A 32 5.07 -5.12 11.46
CA GLY A 32 5.67 -5.04 10.14
C GLY A 32 6.26 -6.38 9.66
N LEU A 33 6.98 -7.11 10.54
CA LEU A 33 7.46 -8.47 10.24
C LEU A 33 6.31 -9.41 9.86
N GLY A 34 5.22 -9.38 10.63
CA GLY A 34 4.01 -10.15 10.34
C GLY A 34 3.39 -9.78 8.99
N LEU A 35 3.20 -8.47 8.72
CA LEU A 35 2.69 -7.97 7.43
C LEU A 35 3.56 -8.45 6.26
N GLY A 36 4.88 -8.31 6.36
CA GLY A 36 5.82 -8.76 5.35
C GLY A 36 5.78 -10.27 5.14
N ALA A 37 5.73 -11.04 6.22
CA ALA A 37 5.65 -12.50 6.16
C ALA A 37 4.34 -12.98 5.50
N VAL A 38 3.20 -12.33 5.81
CA VAL A 38 1.90 -12.67 5.18
C VAL A 38 1.88 -12.29 3.72
N LEU A 39 2.27 -11.06 3.36
CA LEU A 39 2.34 -10.60 1.97
C LEU A 39 3.21 -11.53 1.12
N ALA A 40 4.40 -11.88 1.59
CA ALA A 40 5.34 -12.75 0.89
C ALA A 40 4.91 -14.21 0.90
N GLY A 41 4.45 -14.73 2.03
CA GLY A 41 4.07 -16.13 2.23
C GLY A 41 2.83 -16.54 1.46
N GLN A 42 1.79 -15.69 1.48
CA GLN A 42 0.55 -15.91 0.74
C GLN A 42 0.62 -15.35 -0.69
N ARG A 43 1.69 -14.64 -1.05
CA ARG A 43 1.80 -13.85 -2.30
C ARG A 43 0.59 -12.95 -2.49
N PHE A 44 0.15 -12.29 -1.40
CA PHE A 44 -1.02 -11.42 -1.41
C PHE A 44 -0.65 -10.10 -2.09
N GLY A 45 -0.82 -10.05 -3.42
CA GLY A 45 -0.49 -8.89 -4.23
C GLY A 45 -1.73 -8.13 -4.69
N PHE A 46 -1.86 -6.86 -4.29
CA PHE A 46 -2.96 -6.01 -4.77
C PHE A 46 -2.93 -5.86 -6.29
N THR A 47 -1.76 -5.62 -6.85
CA THR A 47 -1.54 -5.51 -8.31
C THR A 47 -1.88 -6.81 -9.04
N THR A 48 -1.44 -7.95 -8.50
CA THR A 48 -1.65 -9.27 -9.10
C THR A 48 -3.14 -9.63 -9.17
N GLY A 49 -3.92 -9.34 -8.11
CA GLY A 49 -5.36 -9.63 -8.11
C GLY A 49 -6.11 -8.90 -9.22
N TRP A 50 -5.78 -7.63 -9.48
CA TRP A 50 -6.40 -6.86 -10.55
C TRP A 50 -5.98 -7.35 -11.94
N ARG A 51 -4.70 -7.72 -12.10
CA ARG A 51 -4.20 -8.30 -13.34
C ARG A 51 -4.91 -9.62 -13.67
N MET A 52 -5.03 -10.54 -12.70
CA MET A 52 -5.74 -11.80 -12.86
C MET A 52 -7.20 -11.60 -13.28
N LEU A 53 -7.88 -10.60 -12.70
CA LEU A 53 -9.25 -10.28 -13.10
C LEU A 53 -9.34 -9.81 -14.55
N VAL A 54 -8.41 -8.96 -15.00
CA VAL A 54 -8.45 -8.37 -16.36
C VAL A 54 -7.97 -9.37 -17.41
N GLU A 55 -6.85 -10.07 -17.18
CA GLU A 55 -6.22 -10.94 -18.16
C GLU A 55 -6.79 -12.36 -18.13
N ASP A 56 -6.89 -12.95 -16.93
CA ASP A 56 -7.29 -14.36 -16.74
C ASP A 56 -8.78 -14.53 -16.41
N LYS A 57 -9.53 -13.42 -16.29
CA LYS A 57 -10.93 -13.42 -15.80
C LYS A 57 -11.10 -14.13 -14.45
N ASP A 58 -10.02 -14.15 -13.65
CA ASP A 58 -9.99 -14.76 -12.34
C ASP A 58 -10.28 -13.73 -11.24
N ALA A 59 -11.46 -13.84 -10.63
CA ALA A 59 -11.92 -12.94 -9.57
C ALA A 59 -11.26 -13.21 -8.22
N SER A 60 -10.60 -14.36 -8.01
CA SER A 60 -10.18 -14.83 -6.67
C SER A 60 -9.29 -13.84 -5.92
N GLY A 61 -8.39 -13.14 -6.64
CA GLY A 61 -7.52 -12.13 -6.05
C GLY A 61 -8.27 -10.88 -5.60
N VAL A 62 -9.18 -10.37 -6.44
CA VAL A 62 -10.01 -9.19 -6.10
C VAL A 62 -10.99 -9.53 -4.99
N MET A 63 -11.60 -10.71 -5.02
CA MET A 63 -12.49 -11.19 -3.95
C MET A 63 -11.76 -11.29 -2.60
N GLY A 64 -10.49 -11.74 -2.61
CA GLY A 64 -9.64 -11.72 -1.41
C GLY A 64 -9.36 -10.32 -0.89
N GLN A 65 -9.19 -9.34 -1.80
CA GLN A 65 -9.03 -7.93 -1.41
C GLN A 65 -10.32 -7.33 -0.85
N LEU A 66 -11.49 -7.62 -1.45
CA LEU A 66 -12.78 -7.19 -0.93
C LEU A 66 -13.06 -7.79 0.46
N LEU A 67 -12.69 -9.05 0.68
CA LEU A 67 -12.76 -9.68 2.01
C LEU A 67 -11.85 -8.96 3.01
N LEU A 68 -10.60 -8.64 2.62
CA LEU A 68 -9.68 -7.85 3.45
C LEU A 68 -10.29 -6.50 3.82
N LEU A 69 -10.86 -5.77 2.86
CA LEU A 69 -11.52 -4.47 3.08
C LEU A 69 -12.69 -4.60 4.06
N ALA A 70 -13.54 -5.61 3.88
CA ALA A 70 -14.70 -5.84 4.73
C ALA A 70 -14.28 -6.15 6.19
N LEU A 71 -13.31 -7.05 6.37
CA LEU A 71 -12.80 -7.40 7.69
C LEU A 71 -12.08 -6.22 8.37
N ALA A 72 -11.25 -5.49 7.62
CA ALA A 72 -10.57 -4.31 8.16
C ALA A 72 -11.57 -3.21 8.54
N ALA A 73 -12.63 -2.97 7.75
CA ALA A 73 -13.68 -2.01 8.09
C ALA A 73 -14.47 -2.44 9.34
N ALA A 74 -14.84 -3.72 9.44
CA ALA A 74 -15.55 -4.26 10.59
C ALA A 74 -14.75 -4.16 11.90
N LEU A 75 -13.41 -4.15 11.81
CA LEU A 75 -12.54 -3.97 12.98
C LEU A 75 -12.21 -2.49 13.23
N ALA A 76 -11.90 -1.71 12.18
CA ALA A 76 -11.40 -0.34 12.33
C ALA A 76 -12.49 0.69 12.65
N MET A 77 -13.68 0.61 11.99
CA MET A 77 -14.72 1.64 12.18
C MET A 77 -15.29 1.69 13.60
N PRO A 78 -15.58 0.55 14.28
CA PRO A 78 -15.98 0.59 15.69
C PRO A 78 -14.89 1.21 16.58
N LEU A 79 -13.61 0.91 16.34
CA LEU A 79 -12.50 1.49 17.10
C LEU A 79 -12.46 3.01 16.92
N LEU A 80 -12.56 3.50 15.67
CA LEU A 80 -12.61 4.94 15.38
C LEU A 80 -13.84 5.64 16.00
N GLY A 81 -14.94 4.93 16.14
CA GLY A 81 -16.15 5.47 16.76
C GLY A 81 -16.10 5.56 18.29
N HIS A 82 -15.23 4.78 18.95
CA HIS A 82 -15.13 4.74 20.40
C HIS A 82 -13.85 5.39 20.96
N TYR A 83 -12.80 5.49 20.16
CA TYR A 83 -11.47 5.96 20.58
C TYR A 83 -11.06 7.19 19.78
N PRO A 84 -11.26 8.41 20.33
CA PRO A 84 -10.97 9.67 19.62
C PRO A 84 -9.48 9.91 19.35
N GLU A 85 -8.58 9.19 20.03
CA GLU A 85 -7.14 9.22 19.79
C GLU A 85 -6.70 8.51 18.50
N LEU A 86 -7.60 7.69 17.91
CA LEU A 86 -7.33 7.03 16.64
C LEU A 86 -7.72 7.93 15.47
N THR A 87 -6.88 7.98 14.46
CA THR A 87 -7.11 8.80 13.28
C THR A 87 -7.53 7.96 12.07
N ALA A 88 -8.43 8.49 11.24
CA ALA A 88 -8.78 7.88 9.95
C ALA A 88 -7.80 8.29 8.85
N ALA A 89 -7.66 7.46 7.81
CA ALA A 89 -6.90 7.80 6.61
C ALA A 89 -7.76 8.69 5.70
N LEU A 90 -7.77 9.98 5.93
CA LEU A 90 -8.55 10.94 5.16
C LEU A 90 -7.72 11.60 4.06
N GLY A 91 -8.30 11.73 2.88
CA GLY A 91 -7.75 12.50 1.75
C GLY A 91 -8.85 13.34 1.11
N PRO A 92 -8.56 14.57 0.67
CA PRO A 92 -9.55 15.39 -0.01
C PRO A 92 -9.84 14.86 -1.40
N PRO A 93 -11.11 14.76 -1.83
CA PRO A 93 -11.46 14.69 -3.24
C PRO A 93 -10.85 15.90 -3.97
N SER A 94 -10.01 15.64 -4.98
CA SER A 94 -9.18 16.68 -5.61
C SER A 94 -8.71 16.28 -6.99
N VAL A 95 -8.28 17.25 -7.79
CA VAL A 95 -7.60 16.97 -9.07
C VAL A 95 -6.35 16.12 -8.84
N SER A 96 -5.62 16.39 -7.75
CA SER A 96 -4.49 15.58 -7.29
C SER A 96 -4.84 14.09 -7.17
N LEU A 97 -5.95 13.78 -6.47
CA LEU A 97 -6.43 12.41 -6.29
C LEU A 97 -6.79 11.75 -7.63
N LEU A 98 -7.50 12.47 -8.51
CA LEU A 98 -7.97 11.91 -9.78
C LEU A 98 -6.78 11.50 -10.66
N VAL A 99 -5.85 12.42 -10.87
CA VAL A 99 -4.65 12.18 -11.68
C VAL A 99 -3.73 11.16 -10.99
N GLY A 100 -3.49 11.34 -9.70
CA GLY A 100 -2.62 10.48 -8.92
C GLY A 100 -3.07 9.02 -8.92
N ALA A 101 -4.36 8.76 -8.68
CA ALA A 101 -4.89 7.40 -8.64
C ALA A 101 -4.80 6.72 -10.02
N PHE A 102 -5.13 7.42 -11.10
CA PHE A 102 -5.03 6.88 -12.46
C PHE A 102 -3.58 6.51 -12.82
N VAL A 103 -2.63 7.44 -12.64
CA VAL A 103 -1.21 7.22 -12.93
C VAL A 103 -0.64 6.12 -12.04
N PHE A 104 -1.04 6.08 -10.77
CA PHE A 104 -0.64 5.01 -9.85
C PHE A 104 -1.08 3.64 -10.36
N GLY A 105 -2.36 3.51 -10.76
CA GLY A 105 -2.93 2.27 -11.30
C GLY A 105 -2.21 1.79 -12.57
N LEU A 106 -1.82 2.72 -13.44
CA LEU A 106 -1.03 2.44 -14.64
C LEU A 106 0.36 1.92 -14.27
N CYS A 107 1.09 2.67 -13.45
CA CYS A 107 2.48 2.38 -13.12
C CYS A 107 2.64 1.11 -12.28
N MET A 108 1.68 0.78 -11.38
CA MET A 108 1.80 -0.41 -10.54
C MET A 108 1.76 -1.71 -11.34
N GLN A 109 1.17 -1.74 -12.53
CA GLN A 109 1.18 -2.93 -13.39
C GLN A 109 2.54 -3.11 -14.08
N ILE A 110 3.18 -2.03 -14.48
CA ILE A 110 4.51 -2.03 -15.10
C ILE A 110 5.58 -2.40 -14.06
N ALA A 111 5.55 -1.74 -12.89
CA ALA A 111 6.45 -1.98 -11.77
C ALA A 111 6.23 -3.34 -11.07
N ASP A 112 5.20 -4.08 -11.48
CA ASP A 112 4.78 -5.35 -10.88
C ASP A 112 4.58 -5.27 -9.36
N GLY A 113 4.12 -4.12 -8.86
CA GLY A 113 3.88 -3.91 -7.44
C GLY A 113 3.32 -2.53 -7.13
N CYS A 114 2.50 -2.43 -6.11
CA CYS A 114 2.16 -1.17 -5.45
C CYS A 114 3.25 -0.82 -4.41
N GLY A 115 3.05 0.13 -3.53
CA GLY A 115 4.04 0.47 -2.49
C GLY A 115 4.46 -0.72 -1.63
N SER A 116 3.49 -1.40 -1.00
CA SER A 116 3.76 -2.61 -0.20
C SER A 116 4.20 -3.80 -1.07
N GLY A 117 3.66 -3.89 -2.29
CA GLY A 117 4.04 -4.91 -3.27
C GLY A 117 5.51 -4.85 -3.65
N THR A 118 5.99 -3.65 -3.97
CA THR A 118 7.40 -3.41 -4.29
C THR A 118 8.30 -3.70 -3.09
N LEU A 119 7.87 -3.29 -1.88
CA LEU A 119 8.63 -3.50 -0.66
C LEU A 119 8.83 -4.98 -0.33
N TYR A 120 7.74 -5.77 -0.26
CA TYR A 120 7.89 -7.19 0.08
C TYR A 120 8.57 -7.98 -1.03
N LYS A 121 8.39 -7.61 -2.31
CA LYS A 121 9.08 -8.27 -3.43
C LYS A 121 10.58 -7.95 -3.44
N ALA A 122 10.99 -6.75 -3.06
CA ALA A 122 12.39 -6.45 -2.80
C ALA A 122 12.96 -7.33 -1.68
N GLY A 123 12.20 -7.52 -0.58
CA GLY A 123 12.53 -8.46 0.48
C GLY A 123 12.59 -9.92 0.03
N LEU A 124 11.83 -10.31 -0.99
CA LEU A 124 11.95 -11.61 -1.64
C LEU A 124 13.20 -11.73 -2.53
N GLY A 125 13.97 -10.66 -2.70
CA GLY A 125 15.16 -10.62 -3.55
C GLY A 125 14.85 -10.47 -5.05
N ILE A 126 13.70 -9.92 -5.42
CA ILE A 126 13.36 -9.63 -6.83
C ILE A 126 14.10 -8.37 -7.28
N PRO A 127 15.08 -8.46 -8.21
CA PRO A 127 15.99 -7.34 -8.52
C PRO A 127 15.26 -6.10 -9.01
N MET A 128 14.25 -6.26 -9.85
CA MET A 128 13.45 -5.15 -10.38
C MET A 128 12.81 -4.34 -9.25
N ASN A 129 12.15 -5.02 -8.30
CA ASN A 129 11.49 -4.34 -7.20
C ASN A 129 12.49 -3.70 -6.21
N ALA A 130 13.66 -4.32 -6.00
CA ALA A 130 14.75 -3.73 -5.22
C ALA A 130 15.29 -2.44 -5.86
N ALA A 131 15.46 -2.41 -7.19
CA ALA A 131 15.89 -1.22 -7.92
C ALA A 131 14.81 -0.12 -7.99
N ILE A 132 13.53 -0.48 -7.99
CA ILE A 132 12.41 0.47 -7.98
C ILE A 132 12.28 1.19 -6.63
N LEU A 133 12.61 0.54 -5.50
CA LEU A 133 12.42 1.13 -4.15
C LEU A 133 13.03 2.53 -3.99
N PRO A 134 14.30 2.79 -4.32
CA PRO A 134 14.87 4.13 -4.18
C PRO A 134 14.20 5.14 -5.11
N LEU A 135 13.79 4.74 -6.32
CA LEU A 135 13.07 5.62 -7.24
C LEU A 135 11.65 5.90 -6.76
N PHE A 136 10.99 4.92 -6.15
CA PHE A 136 9.71 5.13 -5.49
C PHE A 136 9.84 6.15 -4.35
N ALA A 137 10.89 6.04 -3.53
CA ALA A 137 11.16 6.99 -2.45
C ALA A 137 11.38 8.41 -3.00
N LEU A 138 12.23 8.54 -4.03
CA LEU A 138 12.47 9.80 -4.72
C LEU A 138 11.18 10.36 -5.32
N GLY A 139 10.41 9.55 -6.04
CA GLY A 139 9.13 9.96 -6.61
C GLY A 139 8.14 10.44 -5.55
N SER A 140 8.01 9.71 -4.44
CA SER A 140 7.15 10.10 -3.32
C SER A 140 7.59 11.43 -2.69
N PHE A 141 8.87 11.66 -2.57
CA PHE A 141 9.44 12.94 -2.13
C PHE A 141 9.12 14.08 -3.10
N LEU A 142 9.39 13.90 -4.40
CA LEU A 142 9.07 14.90 -5.42
C LEU A 142 7.56 15.20 -5.47
N GLY A 143 6.72 14.17 -5.35
CA GLY A 143 5.27 14.36 -5.25
C GLY A 143 4.86 15.19 -4.02
N SER A 144 5.57 15.05 -2.89
CA SER A 144 5.31 15.86 -1.71
C SER A 144 5.71 17.33 -1.88
N LEU A 145 6.77 17.60 -2.64
CA LEU A 145 7.19 18.98 -2.95
C LEU A 145 6.12 19.72 -3.79
N HIS A 146 5.48 19.01 -4.69
CA HIS A 146 4.50 19.59 -5.62
C HIS A 146 3.05 19.45 -5.14
N LEU A 147 2.79 18.81 -3.99
CA LEU A 147 1.43 18.50 -3.56
C LEU A 147 0.56 19.75 -3.38
N GLY A 148 1.13 20.86 -2.86
CA GLY A 148 0.42 22.13 -2.74
C GLY A 148 -0.13 22.60 -4.07
N PHE A 149 0.71 22.67 -5.11
CA PHE A 149 0.30 23.03 -6.47
C PHE A 149 -0.86 22.16 -6.98
N TRP A 150 -0.78 20.84 -6.82
CA TRP A 150 -1.84 19.93 -7.26
C TRP A 150 -3.15 20.13 -6.53
N LEU A 151 -3.09 20.48 -5.24
CA LEU A 151 -4.29 20.74 -4.43
C LEU A 151 -4.93 22.09 -4.78
N ASP A 152 -4.15 23.06 -5.20
CA ASP A 152 -4.64 24.38 -5.62
C ASP A 152 -5.37 24.34 -6.98
N LEU A 153 -5.15 23.29 -7.79
CA LEU A 153 -5.94 23.05 -9.01
C LEU A 153 -7.41 22.72 -8.74
N GLY A 154 -7.74 22.33 -7.51
CA GLY A 154 -9.09 22.07 -7.05
C GLY A 154 -9.14 20.93 -6.03
N ARG A 155 -9.70 21.23 -4.87
CA ARG A 155 -9.93 20.29 -3.78
C ARG A 155 -11.21 20.64 -3.03
N THR A 156 -11.83 19.63 -2.45
CA THR A 156 -12.90 19.77 -1.46
C THR A 156 -12.37 19.41 -0.07
N GLN A 157 -13.19 19.55 0.95
CA GLN A 157 -12.82 19.04 2.28
C GLN A 157 -12.78 17.49 2.28
N PRO A 158 -11.86 16.89 3.05
CA PRO A 158 -11.89 15.45 3.26
C PRO A 158 -13.20 15.03 3.92
N VAL A 159 -13.79 13.93 3.45
CA VAL A 159 -15.05 13.39 3.98
C VAL A 159 -14.78 12.04 4.61
N GLY A 160 -15.11 11.92 5.90
CA GLY A 160 -15.05 10.69 6.68
C GLY A 160 -16.44 10.20 7.03
N LEU A 161 -16.86 9.03 6.55
CA LEU A 161 -18.20 8.48 6.82
C LEU A 161 -18.44 8.24 8.33
N VAL A 162 -17.38 7.88 9.08
CA VAL A 162 -17.48 7.65 10.54
C VAL A 162 -17.78 8.94 11.29
N SER A 163 -17.12 10.04 10.89
CA SER A 163 -17.37 11.36 11.50
C SER A 163 -18.71 11.97 11.12
N GLU A 164 -19.17 11.73 9.87
CA GLU A 164 -20.42 12.31 9.37
C GLU A 164 -21.68 11.55 9.81
N TYR A 165 -21.63 10.21 9.81
CA TYR A 165 -22.81 9.36 10.02
C TYR A 165 -22.71 8.45 11.26
N GLY A 166 -21.58 8.46 11.95
CA GLY A 166 -21.27 7.48 13.00
C GLY A 166 -20.79 6.13 12.45
N TRP A 167 -20.10 5.37 13.31
CA TRP A 167 -19.41 4.15 12.86
C TRP A 167 -20.35 3.03 12.37
N VAL A 168 -21.56 2.90 12.92
CA VAL A 168 -22.53 1.85 12.54
C VAL A 168 -23.00 2.08 11.10
N GLN A 169 -23.49 3.29 10.79
CA GLN A 169 -23.97 3.65 9.47
C GLN A 169 -22.84 3.59 8.42
N ALA A 170 -21.67 4.12 8.78
CA ALA A 170 -20.48 4.05 7.93
C ALA A 170 -20.09 2.60 7.58
N LEU A 171 -20.13 1.70 8.57
CA LEU A 171 -19.84 0.29 8.36
C LEU A 171 -20.87 -0.38 7.44
N VAL A 172 -22.17 -0.17 7.70
CA VAL A 172 -23.24 -0.73 6.86
C VAL A 172 -23.11 -0.24 5.42
N MET A 173 -22.92 1.06 5.20
CA MET A 173 -22.73 1.63 3.86
C MET A 173 -21.50 1.03 3.16
N THR A 174 -20.39 0.90 3.88
CA THR A 174 -19.15 0.32 3.36
C THR A 174 -19.33 -1.15 2.98
N LEU A 175 -19.92 -1.96 3.86
CA LEU A 175 -20.16 -3.39 3.59
C LEU A 175 -21.14 -3.59 2.44
N ALA A 176 -22.20 -2.78 2.35
CA ALA A 176 -23.14 -2.81 1.23
C ALA A 176 -22.45 -2.49 -0.10
N ALA A 177 -21.64 -1.44 -0.15
CA ALA A 177 -20.88 -1.09 -1.36
C ALA A 177 -19.86 -2.17 -1.74
N LEU A 178 -19.16 -2.77 -0.77
CA LEU A 178 -18.25 -3.91 -1.03
C LEU A 178 -19.01 -5.15 -1.53
N ALA A 179 -20.21 -5.42 -1.01
CA ALA A 179 -21.05 -6.52 -1.47
C ALA A 179 -21.51 -6.30 -2.93
N VAL A 180 -21.92 -5.09 -3.29
CA VAL A 180 -22.26 -4.74 -4.68
C VAL A 180 -21.06 -4.94 -5.61
N LEU A 181 -19.86 -4.49 -5.21
CA LEU A 181 -18.63 -4.72 -5.99
C LEU A 181 -18.32 -6.22 -6.11
N ALA A 182 -18.48 -6.99 -5.04
CA ALA A 182 -18.27 -8.44 -5.06
C ALA A 182 -19.19 -9.14 -6.05
N VAL A 183 -20.48 -8.77 -6.06
CA VAL A 183 -21.46 -9.29 -7.03
C VAL A 183 -21.06 -8.91 -8.47
N ALA A 184 -20.70 -7.64 -8.71
CA ALA A 184 -20.30 -7.15 -10.03
C ALA A 184 -19.04 -7.88 -10.55
N VAL A 185 -18.02 -8.04 -9.71
CA VAL A 185 -16.78 -8.75 -10.07
C VAL A 185 -17.05 -10.24 -10.37
N ARG A 186 -17.88 -10.89 -9.57
CA ARG A 186 -18.27 -12.28 -9.82
C ARG A 186 -19.07 -12.46 -11.11
N TRP A 187 -20.02 -11.58 -11.33
CA TRP A 187 -20.82 -11.61 -12.56
C TRP A 187 -19.93 -11.42 -13.80
N TYR A 188 -18.99 -10.46 -13.76
CA TYR A 188 -18.04 -10.25 -14.83
C TYR A 188 -17.17 -11.49 -15.09
N ALA A 189 -16.57 -12.06 -14.07
CA ALA A 189 -15.71 -13.23 -14.18
C ALA A 189 -16.50 -14.50 -14.55
N GLY A 190 -17.72 -14.68 -14.00
CA GLY A 190 -18.58 -15.82 -14.27
C GLY A 190 -19.05 -15.88 -15.73
N ARG A 191 -19.44 -14.75 -16.30
CA ARG A 191 -19.81 -14.67 -17.73
C ARG A 191 -18.65 -15.06 -18.64
N ALA A 192 -17.46 -14.59 -18.33
CA ALA A 192 -16.27 -14.89 -19.11
C ALA A 192 -15.86 -16.36 -19.00
N SER A 193 -15.97 -16.97 -17.82
CA SER A 193 -15.69 -18.40 -17.61
C SER A 193 -16.71 -19.29 -18.33
N ALA A 194 -17.99 -18.95 -18.27
CA ALA A 194 -19.05 -19.66 -18.98
C ALA A 194 -18.87 -19.61 -20.51
N ALA A 195 -18.49 -18.44 -21.04
CA ALA A 195 -18.18 -18.28 -22.46
C ALA A 195 -16.96 -19.11 -22.91
N ALA A 196 -16.02 -19.38 -22.00
CA ALA A 196 -14.84 -20.20 -22.23
C ALA A 196 -15.05 -21.71 -21.92
N GLY A 197 -16.25 -22.14 -21.51
CA GLY A 197 -16.55 -23.51 -21.13
C GLY A 197 -15.80 -24.01 -19.89
N GLN A 198 -15.34 -23.09 -19.02
CA GLN A 198 -14.57 -23.41 -17.83
C GLN A 198 -15.45 -23.60 -16.60
N ALA A 199 -15.09 -24.55 -15.72
CA ALA A 199 -15.77 -24.75 -14.45
C ALA A 199 -15.66 -23.51 -13.54
N PRO A 200 -16.68 -23.22 -12.71
CA PRO A 200 -16.64 -22.12 -11.76
C PRO A 200 -15.48 -22.24 -10.79
N LYS A 201 -14.65 -21.21 -10.70
CA LYS A 201 -13.57 -21.14 -9.70
C LYS A 201 -14.13 -20.83 -8.29
N PRO A 202 -13.44 -21.26 -7.22
CA PRO A 202 -13.85 -20.94 -5.84
C PRO A 202 -13.96 -19.43 -5.63
N LEU A 203 -14.89 -19.01 -4.76
CA LEU A 203 -15.18 -17.60 -4.48
C LEU A 203 -13.93 -16.83 -4.07
N VAL A 204 -13.19 -17.39 -3.12
CA VAL A 204 -11.87 -16.89 -2.67
C VAL A 204 -10.97 -18.12 -2.52
N ALA A 205 -9.85 -18.15 -3.22
CA ALA A 205 -8.87 -19.22 -3.03
C ALA A 205 -8.29 -19.15 -1.61
N ARG A 206 -8.02 -20.31 -0.98
CA ARG A 206 -7.57 -20.44 0.42
C ARG A 206 -6.43 -19.49 0.79
N LYS A 207 -5.43 -19.32 -0.10
CA LYS A 207 -4.30 -18.40 0.14
C LYS A 207 -4.75 -16.93 0.28
N TRP A 208 -5.71 -16.49 -0.54
CA TRP A 208 -6.25 -15.13 -0.47
C TRP A 208 -7.10 -14.92 0.78
N MET A 209 -7.86 -15.93 1.19
CA MET A 209 -8.66 -15.89 2.42
C MET A 209 -7.76 -15.78 3.67
N ILE A 210 -6.76 -16.65 3.80
CA ILE A 210 -5.80 -16.59 4.91
C ILE A 210 -5.06 -15.25 4.93
N GLY A 211 -4.60 -14.79 3.75
CA GLY A 211 -3.94 -13.49 3.62
C GLY A 211 -4.84 -12.34 4.04
N ALA A 212 -6.10 -12.33 3.62
CA ALA A 212 -7.06 -11.28 3.97
C ALA A 212 -7.31 -11.21 5.49
N VAL A 213 -7.55 -12.34 6.14
CA VAL A 213 -7.78 -12.38 7.59
C VAL A 213 -6.55 -11.90 8.36
N LEU A 214 -5.38 -12.43 8.06
CA LEU A 214 -4.15 -12.07 8.77
C LEU A 214 -3.76 -10.60 8.52
N LEU A 215 -3.91 -10.10 7.29
CA LEU A 215 -3.62 -8.69 6.99
C LEU A 215 -4.63 -7.75 7.66
N ALA A 216 -5.92 -8.12 7.75
CA ALA A 216 -6.91 -7.31 8.45
C ALA A 216 -6.58 -7.18 9.95
N LEU A 217 -6.22 -8.30 10.61
CA LEU A 217 -5.82 -8.29 12.01
C LEU A 217 -4.56 -7.46 12.24
N LEU A 218 -3.51 -7.64 11.41
CA LEU A 218 -2.27 -6.90 11.53
C LEU A 218 -2.44 -5.41 11.21
N ALA A 219 -3.28 -5.05 10.23
CA ALA A 219 -3.59 -3.65 9.92
C ALA A 219 -4.38 -2.98 11.05
N THR A 220 -5.30 -3.70 11.68
CA THR A 220 -6.02 -3.21 12.87
C THR A 220 -5.09 -3.06 14.08
N LEU A 221 -4.19 -4.02 14.30
CA LEU A 221 -3.18 -3.93 15.34
C LEU A 221 -2.25 -2.72 15.09
N ASN A 222 -1.85 -2.47 13.83
CA ASN A 222 -1.13 -1.25 13.47
C ASN A 222 -1.92 0.02 13.83
N LEU A 223 -3.23 0.07 13.50
CA LEU A 223 -4.08 1.21 13.83
C LEU A 223 -4.08 1.49 15.34
N VAL A 224 -4.30 0.48 16.16
CA VAL A 224 -4.37 0.62 17.63
C VAL A 224 -3.02 1.08 18.21
N ILE A 225 -1.91 0.49 17.77
CA ILE A 225 -0.59 0.79 18.35
C ILE A 225 -0.03 2.10 17.79
N ALA A 226 -0.22 2.36 16.50
CA ALA A 226 0.29 3.58 15.85
C ALA A 226 -0.63 4.79 16.04
N GLY A 227 -1.89 4.61 16.47
CA GLY A 227 -2.91 5.67 16.50
C GLY A 227 -3.35 6.10 15.09
N GLN A 228 -2.82 5.47 14.04
CA GLN A 228 -3.11 5.76 12.64
C GLN A 228 -3.15 4.48 11.81
N PRO A 229 -3.92 4.46 10.69
CA PRO A 229 -4.02 3.29 9.83
C PRO A 229 -2.68 2.92 9.20
N TRP A 230 -2.56 1.66 8.76
CA TRP A 230 -1.39 1.18 8.08
C TRP A 230 -1.12 1.97 6.79
N GLY A 231 0.07 2.54 6.70
CA GLY A 231 0.58 3.27 5.55
C GLY A 231 1.95 2.75 5.12
N VAL A 232 2.35 3.07 3.89
CA VAL A 232 3.66 2.66 3.33
C VAL A 232 4.38 3.85 2.69
N VAL A 233 3.65 4.67 1.96
CA VAL A 233 4.19 5.72 1.07
C VAL A 233 4.90 6.83 1.84
N TYR A 234 4.36 7.22 3.02
CA TYR A 234 4.92 8.30 3.81
C TYR A 234 6.38 8.04 4.21
N GLY A 235 6.67 6.83 4.71
CA GLY A 235 8.03 6.45 5.11
C GLY A 235 9.03 6.57 3.96
N PHE A 236 8.67 6.14 2.75
CA PHE A 236 9.54 6.28 1.58
C PHE A 236 9.84 7.74 1.26
N GLY A 237 8.81 8.59 1.20
CA GLY A 237 8.99 10.03 0.97
C GLY A 237 9.82 10.70 2.05
N LEU A 238 9.63 10.30 3.31
CA LEU A 238 10.40 10.78 4.44
C LEU A 238 11.88 10.41 4.34
N TRP A 239 12.22 9.17 3.90
CA TRP A 239 13.62 8.77 3.75
C TRP A 239 14.34 9.62 2.71
N ALA A 240 13.72 9.86 1.54
CA ALA A 240 14.28 10.72 0.50
C ALA A 240 14.35 12.20 0.96
N ALA A 241 13.33 12.69 1.68
CA ALA A 241 13.31 14.05 2.24
C ALA A 241 14.44 14.27 3.24
N LYS A 242 14.70 13.31 4.13
CA LYS A 242 15.82 13.39 5.08
C LYS A 242 17.18 13.43 4.39
N LEU A 243 17.37 12.62 3.34
CA LEU A 243 18.59 12.65 2.53
C LEU A 243 18.75 14.00 1.83
N ALA A 244 17.69 14.54 1.21
CA ALA A 244 17.70 15.82 0.55
C ALA A 244 17.98 16.98 1.54
N HIS A 245 17.36 16.92 2.72
CA HIS A 245 17.59 17.91 3.79
C HIS A 245 19.02 17.85 4.32
N ALA A 246 19.53 16.66 4.64
CA ALA A 246 20.87 16.46 5.17
C ALA A 246 21.98 16.82 4.17
N SER A 247 21.74 16.64 2.86
CA SER A 247 22.69 17.00 1.80
C SER A 247 22.58 18.47 1.36
N GLY A 248 21.62 19.24 1.86
CA GLY A 248 21.36 20.60 1.40
C GLY A 248 20.76 20.69 -0.02
N ALA A 249 20.33 19.55 -0.58
CA ALA A 249 19.80 19.50 -1.96
C ALA A 249 18.40 20.13 -2.10
N ALA A 250 17.64 20.30 -1.01
CA ALA A 250 16.34 20.95 -1.00
C ALA A 250 16.11 21.72 0.30
N ASP A 251 15.64 22.96 0.16
CA ASP A 251 15.07 23.70 1.29
C ASP A 251 13.61 23.24 1.51
N LEU A 252 13.39 22.57 2.62
CA LEU A 252 12.08 22.03 3.00
C LEU A 252 11.30 22.95 3.94
N ALA A 253 11.94 23.97 4.53
CA ALA A 253 11.30 24.88 5.48
C ALA A 253 10.18 25.71 4.84
N GLY A 254 10.36 26.14 3.59
CA GLY A 254 9.36 26.87 2.81
C GLY A 254 8.36 25.99 2.04
N ASN A 255 8.51 24.65 2.06
CA ASN A 255 7.62 23.77 1.31
C ASN A 255 6.31 23.54 2.04
N TRP A 256 5.18 23.70 1.35
CA TRP A 256 3.83 23.58 1.92
C TRP A 256 3.61 22.27 2.70
N PHE A 257 4.10 21.13 2.21
CA PHE A 257 3.92 19.84 2.86
C PHE A 257 4.87 19.66 4.05
N TRP A 258 6.16 19.97 3.85
CA TRP A 258 7.19 19.72 4.86
C TRP A 258 7.25 20.76 5.97
N SER A 259 6.67 21.95 5.78
CA SER A 259 6.55 23.00 6.82
C SER A 259 5.41 22.72 7.82
N GLN A 260 4.49 21.80 7.54
CA GLN A 260 3.48 21.39 8.51
C GLN A 260 4.14 20.80 9.74
N SER A 261 3.68 21.21 10.93
CA SER A 261 4.33 20.90 12.22
C SER A 261 4.69 19.41 12.40
N GLY A 262 3.79 18.50 12.06
CA GLY A 262 4.02 17.06 12.16
C GLY A 262 5.11 16.56 11.19
N ASN A 263 5.17 17.08 9.96
CA ASN A 263 6.17 16.70 8.97
C ASN A 263 7.53 17.34 9.26
N ALA A 264 7.55 18.61 9.69
CA ALA A 264 8.77 19.30 10.07
C ALA A 264 9.47 18.59 11.24
N ALA A 265 8.74 18.21 12.28
CA ALA A 265 9.29 17.44 13.39
C ALA A 265 9.95 16.12 12.93
N ARG A 266 9.28 15.39 12.03
CA ARG A 266 9.79 14.12 11.49
C ARG A 266 11.07 14.25 10.68
N LEU A 267 11.36 15.41 10.08
CA LEU A 267 12.62 15.64 9.38
C LEU A 267 13.82 15.60 10.35
N HIS A 268 13.66 16.04 11.59
CA HIS A 268 14.73 16.12 12.60
C HIS A 268 14.81 14.88 13.48
N GLU A 269 13.72 14.14 13.67
CA GLU A 269 13.69 12.90 14.45
C GLU A 269 14.41 11.76 13.73
N THR A 270 14.82 10.71 14.46
CA THR A 270 15.32 9.48 13.82
C THR A 270 14.22 8.79 13.00
N VAL A 271 14.59 8.17 11.88
CA VAL A 271 13.67 7.36 11.04
C VAL A 271 12.95 6.28 11.85
N LEU A 272 13.55 5.77 12.93
CA LEU A 272 13.00 4.74 13.78
C LEU A 272 11.84 5.23 14.66
N MET A 273 11.67 6.54 14.83
CA MET A 273 10.52 7.13 15.52
C MET A 273 9.29 7.24 14.62
N ASP A 274 9.46 7.21 13.30
CA ASP A 274 8.34 7.24 12.36
C ASP A 274 7.68 5.87 12.24
N VAL A 275 6.39 5.81 12.56
CA VAL A 275 5.59 4.57 12.60
C VAL A 275 5.50 3.89 11.23
N THR A 276 5.47 4.66 10.14
CA THR A 276 5.42 4.13 8.78
C THR A 276 6.77 3.52 8.39
N SER A 277 7.85 4.19 8.73
CA SER A 277 9.22 3.74 8.46
C SER A 277 9.54 2.45 9.19
N ILE A 278 9.26 2.37 10.49
CA ILE A 278 9.56 1.17 11.27
C ILE A 278 8.74 -0.04 10.79
N THR A 279 7.47 0.19 10.44
CA THR A 279 6.62 -0.85 9.85
C THR A 279 7.14 -1.30 8.48
N ASN A 280 7.60 -0.37 7.63
CA ASN A 280 8.20 -0.69 6.32
C ASN A 280 9.49 -1.52 6.47
N ILE A 281 10.36 -1.18 7.43
CA ILE A 281 11.57 -1.96 7.74
C ILE A 281 11.16 -3.38 8.20
N GLY A 282 10.12 -3.47 9.04
CA GLY A 282 9.55 -4.76 9.45
C GLY A 282 9.03 -5.58 8.26
N ILE A 283 8.28 -4.97 7.33
CA ILE A 283 7.76 -5.66 6.13
C ILE A 283 8.92 -6.23 5.30
N LEU A 284 9.99 -5.46 5.10
CA LEU A 284 11.18 -5.93 4.41
C LEU A 284 11.81 -7.13 5.13
N GLY A 285 11.98 -7.04 6.45
CA GLY A 285 12.53 -8.11 7.29
C GLY A 285 11.69 -9.39 7.25
N GLY A 286 10.35 -9.28 7.36
CA GLY A 286 9.43 -10.41 7.29
C GLY A 286 9.44 -11.10 5.92
N ALA A 287 9.50 -10.33 4.84
CA ALA A 287 9.62 -10.88 3.49
C ALA A 287 10.97 -11.56 3.26
N LEU A 288 12.07 -10.97 3.74
CA LEU A 288 13.40 -11.59 3.73
C LEU A 288 13.42 -12.93 4.49
N TRP A 289 12.74 -13.00 5.64
CA TRP A 289 12.65 -14.23 6.40
C TRP A 289 11.90 -15.34 5.66
N VAL A 290 10.83 -15.00 4.94
CA VAL A 290 10.08 -15.95 4.09
C VAL A 290 10.93 -16.45 2.92
N SER A 291 11.76 -15.59 2.31
CA SER A 291 12.64 -15.94 1.18
C SER A 291 13.93 -16.64 1.61
N ALA A 292 14.31 -16.57 2.88
CA ALA A 292 15.56 -17.11 3.39
C ALA A 292 15.70 -18.62 3.09
N GLY A 293 16.79 -18.98 2.43
CA GLY A 293 17.08 -20.35 2.01
C GLY A 293 16.34 -20.81 0.74
N LYS A 294 15.62 -19.92 0.07
CA LYS A 294 14.98 -20.21 -1.23
C LYS A 294 15.70 -19.49 -2.34
N ALA A 295 15.84 -20.14 -3.51
CA ALA A 295 16.30 -19.46 -4.71
C ALA A 295 15.21 -18.52 -5.23
N THR A 296 15.60 -17.31 -5.60
CA THR A 296 14.69 -16.36 -6.25
C THR A 296 14.79 -16.56 -7.76
N HIS A 297 13.71 -17.04 -8.36
CA HIS A 297 13.59 -17.16 -9.80
C HIS A 297 12.92 -15.89 -10.36
N ALA A 298 13.70 -14.88 -10.67
CA ALA A 298 13.22 -13.70 -11.39
C ALA A 298 13.56 -13.84 -12.88
N LYS A 299 12.58 -13.56 -13.74
CA LYS A 299 12.82 -13.50 -15.19
C LYS A 299 13.82 -12.36 -15.48
N PRO A 300 14.89 -12.59 -16.22
CA PRO A 300 15.81 -11.53 -16.60
C PRO A 300 15.07 -10.49 -17.47
N LEU A 301 15.35 -9.22 -17.24
CA LEU A 301 14.81 -8.10 -18.01
C LEU A 301 15.87 -7.60 -18.99
N ASN A 302 15.42 -7.20 -20.19
CA ASN A 302 16.28 -6.49 -21.14
C ASN A 302 16.41 -5.01 -20.77
N GLY A 303 17.31 -4.26 -21.44
CA GLY A 303 17.58 -2.85 -21.13
C GLY A 303 16.36 -1.95 -21.24
N THR A 304 15.50 -2.16 -22.25
CA THR A 304 14.25 -1.38 -22.42
C THR A 304 13.27 -1.66 -21.29
N GLN A 305 13.10 -2.91 -20.88
CA GLN A 305 12.25 -3.28 -19.74
C GLN A 305 12.76 -2.65 -18.44
N TRP A 306 14.09 -2.64 -18.23
CA TRP A 306 14.68 -1.95 -17.09
C TRP A 306 14.36 -0.45 -17.10
N ALA A 307 14.59 0.24 -18.22
CA ALA A 307 14.29 1.68 -18.33
C ALA A 307 12.80 1.97 -18.03
N VAL A 308 11.89 1.21 -18.64
CA VAL A 308 10.43 1.37 -18.44
C VAL A 308 10.03 1.07 -17.01
N ALA A 309 10.60 0.05 -16.38
CA ALA A 309 10.31 -0.30 -14.97
C ALA A 309 10.80 0.79 -14.00
N LEU A 310 11.99 1.36 -14.23
CA LEU A 310 12.56 2.42 -13.39
C LEU A 310 11.75 3.72 -13.51
N VAL A 311 11.38 4.13 -14.73
CA VAL A 311 10.50 5.29 -14.96
C VAL A 311 9.14 5.06 -14.29
N ALA A 312 8.55 3.87 -14.45
CA ALA A 312 7.30 3.52 -13.80
C ALA A 312 7.43 3.53 -12.26
N GLY A 313 8.58 3.14 -11.70
CA GLY A 313 8.86 3.19 -10.28
C GLY A 313 8.88 4.62 -9.72
N LEU A 314 9.54 5.54 -10.42
CA LEU A 314 9.56 6.96 -10.09
C LEU A 314 8.15 7.57 -10.14
N ALA A 315 7.44 7.34 -11.25
CA ALA A 315 6.07 7.83 -11.44
C ALA A 315 5.09 7.21 -10.44
N LEU A 316 5.29 5.94 -10.05
CA LEU A 316 4.52 5.25 -9.03
C LEU A 316 4.68 5.93 -7.65
N GLY A 317 5.91 6.31 -7.30
CA GLY A 317 6.18 7.07 -6.07
C GLY A 317 5.53 8.44 -6.09
N TYR A 318 5.72 9.19 -7.17
CA TYR A 318 5.14 10.53 -7.35
C TYR A 318 3.60 10.50 -7.24
N SER A 319 2.97 9.66 -8.03
CA SER A 319 1.51 9.55 -8.10
C SER A 319 0.90 9.02 -6.79
N SER A 320 1.61 8.19 -6.04
CA SER A 320 1.15 7.70 -4.73
C SER A 320 1.00 8.83 -3.70
N ARG A 321 1.84 9.88 -3.79
CA ARG A 321 1.71 11.06 -2.93
C ARG A 321 0.51 11.91 -3.34
N LEU A 322 0.31 12.12 -4.63
CA LEU A 322 -0.85 12.85 -5.17
C LEU A 322 -2.18 12.15 -4.83
N ALA A 323 -2.17 10.83 -4.79
CA ALA A 323 -3.34 9.99 -4.53
C ALA A 323 -3.58 9.72 -3.03
N PHE A 324 -2.86 10.38 -2.13
CA PHE A 324 -2.90 10.20 -0.66
C PHE A 324 -2.61 8.77 -0.20
N GLY A 325 -1.96 7.98 -1.03
CA GLY A 325 -1.55 6.62 -0.70
C GLY A 325 -1.50 5.68 -1.90
N CYS A 326 -1.09 4.45 -1.61
CA CYS A 326 -1.13 3.32 -2.53
C CYS A 326 -2.36 2.44 -2.23
N ASN A 327 -2.41 1.21 -2.76
CA ASN A 327 -3.45 0.23 -2.41
C ASN A 327 -3.60 0.01 -0.88
N VAL A 328 -2.53 0.19 -0.11
CA VAL A 328 -2.62 0.11 1.35
C VAL A 328 -3.17 1.42 1.93
N GLY A 329 -2.55 2.57 1.65
CA GLY A 329 -2.93 3.83 2.27
C GLY A 329 -4.26 4.39 1.78
N ALA A 330 -4.48 4.42 0.45
CA ALA A 330 -5.70 4.98 -0.12
C ALA A 330 -6.86 3.98 -0.17
N MET A 331 -6.64 2.78 -0.73
CA MET A 331 -7.72 1.80 -0.86
C MET A 331 -8.02 1.11 0.46
N LEU A 332 -7.06 0.36 1.03
CA LEU A 332 -7.31 -0.42 2.25
C LEU A 332 -7.60 0.50 3.43
N SER A 333 -6.67 1.35 3.81
CA SER A 333 -6.82 2.21 4.98
C SER A 333 -7.88 3.29 4.77
N GLY A 334 -7.98 3.90 3.57
CA GLY A 334 -9.03 4.86 3.26
C GLY A 334 -10.42 4.26 3.41
N ILE A 335 -10.72 3.16 2.73
CA ILE A 335 -12.05 2.53 2.75
C ILE A 335 -12.35 1.95 4.14
N SER A 336 -11.42 1.23 4.77
CA SER A 336 -11.65 0.61 6.08
C SER A 336 -11.81 1.59 7.24
N THR A 337 -11.39 2.83 7.06
CA THR A 337 -11.60 3.92 8.04
C THR A 337 -12.70 4.90 7.62
N GLY A 338 -13.45 4.59 6.56
CA GLY A 338 -14.62 5.35 6.13
C GLY A 338 -14.34 6.58 5.29
N SER A 339 -13.19 6.69 4.63
CA SER A 339 -12.88 7.84 3.80
C SER A 339 -13.40 7.70 2.35
N ILE A 340 -14.04 8.76 1.86
CA ILE A 340 -14.57 8.82 0.49
C ILE A 340 -13.44 8.78 -0.55
N HIS A 341 -12.25 9.33 -0.24
CA HIS A 341 -11.15 9.33 -1.21
C HIS A 341 -10.74 7.91 -1.66
N GLY A 342 -10.81 6.92 -0.76
CA GLY A 342 -10.52 5.53 -1.11
C GLY A 342 -11.49 4.95 -2.15
N TRP A 343 -12.76 5.34 -2.07
CA TRP A 343 -13.77 4.94 -3.04
C TRP A 343 -13.58 5.59 -4.41
N ILE A 344 -13.16 6.86 -4.44
CA ILE A 344 -12.79 7.57 -5.68
C ILE A 344 -11.51 6.98 -6.29
N TRP A 345 -10.55 6.61 -5.45
CA TRP A 345 -9.27 6.05 -5.86
C TRP A 345 -9.43 4.74 -6.64
N VAL A 346 -10.32 3.82 -6.19
CA VAL A 346 -10.48 2.48 -6.78
C VAL A 346 -10.82 2.49 -8.26
N PRO A 347 -11.88 3.15 -8.74
CA PRO A 347 -12.23 3.14 -10.16
C PRO A 347 -11.17 3.80 -11.04
N LEU A 348 -10.51 4.86 -10.56
CA LEU A 348 -9.47 5.56 -11.31
C LEU A 348 -8.20 4.73 -11.43
N ALA A 349 -7.76 4.12 -10.34
CA ALA A 349 -6.60 3.23 -10.37
C ALA A 349 -6.91 1.94 -11.16
N PHE A 350 -8.15 1.46 -11.17
CA PHE A 350 -8.55 0.35 -12.02
C PHE A 350 -8.53 0.74 -13.51
N ALA A 351 -9.03 1.91 -13.85
CA ALA A 351 -8.90 2.45 -15.21
C ALA A 351 -7.42 2.56 -15.63
N GLY A 352 -6.56 3.13 -14.77
CA GLY A 352 -5.12 3.16 -14.99
C GLY A 352 -4.52 1.77 -15.19
N THR A 353 -4.97 0.77 -14.43
CA THR A 353 -4.55 -0.64 -14.59
C THR A 353 -4.80 -1.17 -16.01
N LEU A 354 -5.95 -0.84 -16.62
CA LEU A 354 -6.25 -1.30 -17.98
C LEU A 354 -5.23 -0.78 -19.00
N PHE A 355 -4.79 0.47 -18.85
CA PHE A 355 -3.74 1.05 -19.69
C PHE A 355 -2.36 0.48 -19.33
N GLY A 356 -2.04 0.34 -18.05
CA GLY A 356 -0.79 -0.24 -17.58
C GLY A 356 -0.55 -1.66 -18.08
N LEU A 357 -1.59 -2.49 -18.13
CA LEU A 357 -1.53 -3.84 -18.68
C LEU A 357 -1.27 -3.86 -20.19
N ARG A 358 -1.79 -2.88 -20.97
CA ARG A 358 -1.47 -2.75 -22.38
C ARG A 358 0.01 -2.41 -22.59
N ILE A 359 0.53 -1.45 -21.82
CA ILE A 359 1.95 -1.08 -21.86
C ILE A 359 2.81 -2.26 -21.41
N ARG A 360 2.47 -2.94 -20.33
CA ARG A 360 3.17 -4.13 -19.85
C ARG A 360 3.31 -5.19 -20.95
N ARG A 361 2.22 -5.50 -21.64
CA ARG A 361 2.23 -6.47 -22.76
C ARG A 361 3.07 -5.99 -23.93
N HIS A 362 3.01 -4.70 -24.29
CA HIS A 362 3.79 -4.12 -25.37
C HIS A 362 5.30 -4.28 -25.15
N PHE A 363 5.78 -4.10 -23.91
CA PHE A 363 7.19 -4.27 -23.55
C PHE A 363 7.57 -5.71 -23.15
N GLY A 364 6.65 -6.67 -23.15
CA GLY A 364 6.91 -8.09 -22.92
C GLY A 364 7.25 -8.48 -21.47
N PHE A 365 6.72 -7.76 -20.47
CA PHE A 365 6.88 -8.08 -19.05
C PHE A 365 6.16 -9.37 -18.64
#